data_ad47badcbd1cc750712263e0721425b8
#
_entry.id   ad47badcbd1cc750712263e0721425b8
#
_cell.length_a   1.000
_cell.length_b   1.000
_cell.length_c   1.000
_cell.angle_alpha   90.00
_cell.angle_beta   90.00
_cell.angle_gamma   90.00
#
_symmetry.space_group_name_H-M   'P 1'
#
loop_
_entity.id
_entity.type
_entity.pdbx_description
1 polymer ?
#
loop_
_entity_poly.entity_id
_entity_poly.type
_entity_poly.pdbx_seq_one_letter_code
_entity_poly.pdbx_strand_id
1 'polypeptide(L)'
;MASISKLLAPHGLAVLLLGASIAGTGIAGANEINDYPTTVRVDYVFGCMKANGETRQALEQCSCSIDVIASILPYDRYVHAETLLSLGQIPGERGGTFRTAEPSKAALNDLRRAQAEAEVRCF
;
A
#
# COMPACT_ATOMS: atom_id res chain seq x y z
N MET A 1 46.84 -55.67 54.58
CA MET A 1 47.12 -54.33 55.07
C MET A 1 46.43 -53.34 54.14
N ALA A 2 45.37 -52.79 54.60
CA ALA A 2 45.00 -51.40 54.70
C ALA A 2 45.33 -50.59 53.44
N SER A 3 44.40 -49.88 52.78
CA SER A 3 43.71 -48.77 53.38
C SER A 3 42.58 -48.34 52.43
N ILE A 4 41.50 -48.18 52.97
CA ILE A 4 40.38 -47.31 52.73
C ILE A 4 40.80 -45.95 52.16
N SER A 5 40.15 -45.54 51.10
CA SER A 5 39.85 -44.12 50.96
C SER A 5 38.60 -43.91 50.13
N LYS A 6 37.58 -43.54 50.82
CA LYS A 6 36.39 -42.84 50.39
C LYS A 6 36.79 -41.63 49.54
N LEU A 7 36.05 -41.32 48.56
CA LEU A 7 35.79 -39.95 48.16
C LEU A 7 34.54 -39.90 47.28
N LEU A 8 33.52 -39.53 47.89
CA LEU A 8 32.65 -38.37 47.60
C LEU A 8 32.63 -37.93 46.13
N ALA A 9 31.54 -38.26 45.52
CA ALA A 9 31.09 -37.62 44.30
C ALA A 9 30.59 -36.21 44.61
N PRO A 10 30.99 -35.18 43.89
CA PRO A 10 30.25 -33.97 43.90
C PRO A 10 29.13 -34.04 42.85
N HIS A 11 27.94 -33.82 43.32
CA HIS A 11 26.75 -33.66 42.51
C HIS A 11 26.92 -32.44 41.65
N GLY A 12 27.26 -32.65 40.40
CA GLY A 12 27.17 -31.60 39.37
C GLY A 12 25.72 -31.26 39.09
N LEU A 13 25.32 -30.15 39.60
CA LEU A 13 24.01 -29.55 39.30
C LEU A 13 24.00 -29.16 37.83
N ALA A 14 23.39 -30.02 36.99
CA ALA A 14 23.11 -29.70 35.60
C ALA A 14 22.00 -28.64 35.58
N VAL A 15 22.39 -27.40 35.50
CA VAL A 15 21.46 -26.30 35.18
C VAL A 15 21.02 -26.47 33.74
N LEU A 16 19.87 -27.03 33.55
CA LEU A 16 19.14 -27.02 32.26
C LEU A 16 18.69 -25.59 32.03
N LEU A 17 19.51 -24.83 31.27
CA LEU A 17 19.05 -23.59 30.64
C LEU A 17 18.00 -23.93 29.58
N LEU A 18 16.72 -23.90 29.95
CA LEU A 18 15.64 -23.82 29.00
C LEU A 18 15.79 -22.50 28.25
N GLY A 19 16.43 -22.56 27.11
CA GLY A 19 16.38 -21.47 26.12
C GLY A 19 14.95 -21.31 25.66
N ALA A 20 14.23 -20.35 26.20
CA ALA A 20 12.96 -19.90 25.66
C ALA A 20 13.26 -19.30 24.27
N SER A 21 13.08 -20.09 23.22
CA SER A 21 12.99 -19.60 21.86
C SER A 21 11.73 -18.75 21.79
N ILE A 22 11.91 -17.44 21.92
CA ILE A 22 10.86 -16.49 21.54
C ILE A 22 10.76 -16.59 20.03
N ALA A 23 9.86 -17.46 19.56
CA ALA A 23 9.41 -17.40 18.18
C ALA A 23 8.84 -16.00 17.98
N GLY A 24 9.63 -15.14 17.32
CA GLY A 24 9.16 -13.84 16.88
C GLY A 24 7.94 -14.09 15.99
N THR A 25 6.75 -13.86 16.53
CA THR A 25 5.57 -13.68 15.72
C THR A 25 5.87 -12.49 14.83
N GLY A 26 6.28 -12.77 13.59
CA GLY A 26 6.32 -11.76 12.55
C GLY A 26 4.94 -11.13 12.52
N ILE A 27 4.87 -9.87 12.93
CA ILE A 27 3.71 -9.04 12.68
C ILE A 27 3.60 -9.05 11.17
N ALA A 28 2.63 -9.82 10.65
CA ALA A 28 2.25 -9.76 9.25
C ALA A 28 2.06 -8.26 8.96
N GLY A 29 2.83 -7.76 7.99
CA GLY A 29 2.94 -6.33 7.75
C GLY A 29 1.57 -5.70 7.79
N ALA A 30 1.40 -4.74 8.69
CA ALA A 30 0.33 -3.79 8.56
C ALA A 30 0.44 -3.30 7.11
N ASN A 31 -0.63 -3.49 6.31
CA ASN A 31 -0.71 -2.87 5.00
C ASN A 31 -0.20 -1.45 5.17
N GLU A 32 0.85 -1.09 4.46
CA GLU A 32 1.30 0.30 4.48
C GLU A 32 0.05 1.12 4.21
N ILE A 33 -0.36 1.86 5.24
CA ILE A 33 -1.50 2.76 5.12
C ILE A 33 -1.03 3.75 4.06
N ASN A 34 -1.61 3.65 2.86
CA ASN A 34 -1.26 4.61 1.82
C ASN A 34 -1.61 6.02 2.33
N ASP A 35 -0.94 7.02 1.80
CA ASP A 35 -1.05 8.42 2.22
C ASP A 35 -2.35 9.12 1.75
N TYR A 36 -3.24 8.37 1.08
CA TYR A 36 -4.51 8.89 0.55
C TYR A 36 -5.54 9.05 1.67
N PRO A 37 -6.11 10.25 1.86
CA PRO A 37 -7.21 10.45 2.78
C PRO A 37 -8.41 9.57 2.43
N THR A 38 -9.11 9.08 3.47
CA THR A 38 -10.29 8.23 3.27
C THR A 38 -11.34 8.88 2.38
N THR A 39 -11.57 10.19 2.52
CA THR A 39 -12.52 10.95 1.69
C THR A 39 -12.17 10.87 0.21
N VAL A 40 -10.90 11.04 -0.13
CA VAL A 40 -10.42 10.95 -1.52
C VAL A 40 -10.63 9.55 -2.10
N ARG A 41 -10.36 8.52 -1.31
CA ARG A 41 -10.59 7.12 -1.72
C ARG A 41 -12.07 6.85 -1.95
N VAL A 42 -12.94 7.34 -1.06
CA VAL A 42 -14.39 7.21 -1.20
C VAL A 42 -14.90 7.95 -2.43
N ASP A 43 -14.43 9.17 -2.67
CA ASP A 43 -14.81 9.96 -3.86
C ASP A 43 -14.40 9.25 -5.16
N TYR A 44 -13.19 8.68 -5.20
CA TYR A 44 -12.76 7.87 -6.34
C TYR A 44 -13.67 6.67 -6.58
N VAL A 45 -13.95 5.88 -5.52
CA VAL A 45 -14.82 4.70 -5.61
C VAL A 45 -16.22 5.09 -6.10
N PHE A 46 -16.75 6.19 -5.58
CA PHE A 46 -18.06 6.68 -5.99
C PHE A 46 -18.09 7.06 -7.47
N GLY A 47 -17.10 7.80 -7.95
CA GLY A 47 -16.97 8.17 -9.37
C GLY A 47 -16.76 6.94 -10.27
N CYS A 48 -15.93 6.02 -9.86
CA CYS A 48 -15.67 4.77 -10.57
C CYS A 48 -16.95 3.91 -10.70
N MET A 49 -17.72 3.77 -9.63
CA MET A 49 -18.99 3.03 -9.65
C MET A 49 -20.03 3.67 -10.56
N LYS A 50 -20.04 5.00 -10.69
CA LYS A 50 -20.91 5.69 -11.65
C LYS A 50 -20.62 5.28 -13.09
N ALA A 51 -19.37 5.01 -13.42
CA ALA A 51 -18.95 4.60 -14.75
C ALA A 51 -19.12 3.09 -14.99
N ASN A 52 -18.97 2.25 -13.95
CA ASN A 52 -18.92 0.78 -14.07
C ASN A 52 -20.16 0.07 -13.54
N GLY A 53 -21.18 0.81 -13.11
CA GLY A 53 -22.40 0.28 -12.49
C GLY A 53 -22.36 0.30 -10.96
N GLU A 54 -23.53 0.48 -10.38
CA GLU A 54 -23.70 0.59 -8.91
C GLU A 54 -23.97 -0.78 -8.28
N THR A 55 -23.10 -1.75 -8.53
CA THR A 55 -23.20 -3.12 -8.06
C THR A 55 -22.17 -3.41 -6.96
N ARG A 56 -22.38 -4.50 -6.22
CA ARG A 56 -21.39 -5.00 -5.25
C ARG A 56 -20.04 -5.31 -5.92
N GLN A 57 -20.08 -5.91 -7.08
CA GLN A 57 -18.89 -6.21 -7.87
C GLN A 57 -18.14 -4.92 -8.25
N ALA A 58 -18.84 -3.92 -8.77
CA ALA A 58 -18.22 -2.63 -9.09
C ALA A 58 -17.61 -1.96 -7.86
N LEU A 59 -18.26 -2.05 -6.69
CA LEU A 59 -17.69 -1.55 -5.45
C LEU A 59 -16.35 -2.22 -5.12
N GLU A 60 -16.25 -3.53 -5.24
CA GLU A 60 -15.03 -4.28 -4.97
C GLU A 60 -13.92 -3.94 -5.98
N GLN A 61 -14.24 -3.89 -7.26
CA GLN A 61 -13.31 -3.53 -8.33
C GLN A 61 -12.81 -2.08 -8.19
N CYS A 62 -13.69 -1.13 -7.94
CA CYS A 62 -13.32 0.28 -7.75
C CYS A 62 -12.50 0.51 -6.48
N SER A 63 -12.77 -0.22 -5.40
CA SER A 63 -11.97 -0.17 -4.18
C SER A 63 -10.57 -0.73 -4.40
N CYS A 64 -10.46 -1.88 -5.07
CA CYS A 64 -9.19 -2.43 -5.53
C CYS A 64 -8.41 -1.42 -6.37
N SER A 65 -9.09 -0.77 -7.32
CA SER A 65 -8.46 0.18 -8.25
C SER A 65 -7.78 1.35 -7.53
N ILE A 66 -8.45 2.00 -6.60
CA ILE A 66 -7.82 3.11 -5.86
C ILE A 66 -6.67 2.64 -4.97
N ASP A 67 -6.74 1.43 -4.40
CA ASP A 67 -5.65 0.87 -3.61
C ASP A 67 -4.41 0.59 -4.48
N VAL A 68 -4.60 0.08 -5.70
CA VAL A 68 -3.50 -0.10 -6.67
C VAL A 68 -2.91 1.23 -7.08
N ILE A 69 -3.73 2.24 -7.41
CA ILE A 69 -3.26 3.58 -7.78
C ILE A 69 -2.44 4.17 -6.63
N ALA A 70 -2.93 4.11 -5.40
CA ALA A 70 -2.25 4.63 -4.22
C ALA A 70 -0.95 3.90 -3.89
N SER A 71 -0.80 2.65 -4.30
CA SER A 71 0.46 1.91 -4.15
C SER A 71 1.55 2.32 -5.15
N ILE A 72 1.17 2.97 -6.25
CA ILE A 72 2.07 3.35 -7.35
C ILE A 72 2.37 4.85 -7.35
N LEU A 73 1.35 5.66 -7.08
CA LEU A 73 1.40 7.11 -7.19
C LEU A 73 1.18 7.75 -5.81
N PRO A 74 2.17 8.47 -5.25
CA PRO A 74 2.00 9.22 -4.00
C PRO A 74 0.85 10.21 -4.07
N TYR A 75 0.21 10.49 -2.95
CA TYR A 75 -1.00 11.31 -2.89
C TYR A 75 -0.82 12.73 -3.45
N ASP A 76 0.28 13.38 -3.15
CA ASP A 76 0.61 14.72 -3.67
C ASP A 76 0.68 14.75 -5.20
N ARG A 77 1.22 13.70 -5.81
CA ARG A 77 1.29 13.56 -7.28
C ARG A 77 -0.07 13.24 -7.89
N TYR A 78 -0.89 12.45 -7.20
CA TYR A 78 -2.27 12.20 -7.58
C TYR A 78 -3.07 13.50 -7.62
N VAL A 79 -3.05 14.28 -6.52
CA VAL A 79 -3.75 15.57 -6.44
C VAL A 79 -3.29 16.54 -7.52
N HIS A 80 -1.98 16.60 -7.78
CA HIS A 80 -1.44 17.43 -8.84
C HIS A 80 -1.99 17.03 -10.22
N ALA A 81 -2.00 15.75 -10.55
CA ALA A 81 -2.51 15.25 -11.82
C ALA A 81 -4.03 15.48 -11.95
N GLU A 82 -4.82 15.21 -10.91
CA GLU A 82 -6.27 15.47 -10.90
C GLU A 82 -6.58 16.97 -11.08
N THR A 83 -5.79 17.82 -10.45
CA THR A 83 -5.91 19.28 -10.64
C THR A 83 -5.67 19.68 -12.08
N LEU A 84 -4.62 19.13 -12.71
CA LEU A 84 -4.32 19.40 -14.12
C LEU A 84 -5.42 18.89 -15.06
N LEU A 85 -6.00 17.72 -14.76
CA LEU A 85 -7.17 17.22 -15.51
C LEU A 85 -8.33 18.18 -15.43
N SER A 86 -8.66 18.65 -14.23
CA SER A 86 -9.76 19.59 -14.00
C SER A 86 -9.53 20.93 -14.73
N LEU A 87 -8.32 21.47 -14.63
CA LEU A 87 -7.94 22.70 -15.32
C LEU A 87 -7.92 22.53 -16.85
N GLY A 88 -7.53 21.36 -17.33
CA GLY A 88 -7.56 21.00 -18.74
C GLY A 88 -8.97 20.95 -19.34
N GLN A 89 -10.01 20.82 -18.52
CA GLN A 89 -11.41 20.82 -18.96
C GLN A 89 -11.96 22.24 -19.19
N ILE A 90 -11.26 23.28 -18.73
CA ILE A 90 -11.66 24.66 -18.95
C ILE A 90 -11.65 24.94 -20.46
N PRO A 91 -12.74 25.50 -21.04
CA PRO A 91 -12.79 25.83 -22.46
C PRO A 91 -11.76 26.86 -22.90
N GLY A 92 -11.32 26.78 -24.15
CA GLY A 92 -10.44 27.75 -24.78
C GLY A 92 -8.95 27.57 -24.49
N GLU A 93 -8.16 28.63 -24.70
CA GLU A 93 -6.69 28.60 -24.61
C GLU A 93 -6.17 28.25 -23.23
N ARG A 94 -6.85 28.71 -22.18
CA ARG A 94 -6.43 28.45 -20.78
C ARG A 94 -6.39 26.95 -20.49
N GLY A 95 -7.46 26.23 -20.80
CA GLY A 95 -7.47 24.76 -20.65
C GLY A 95 -6.48 24.09 -21.60
N GLY A 96 -6.31 24.65 -22.81
CA GLY A 96 -5.32 24.19 -23.78
C GLY A 96 -3.90 24.15 -23.22
N THR A 97 -3.49 25.21 -22.53
CA THR A 97 -2.17 25.30 -21.92
C THR A 97 -1.93 24.18 -20.92
N PHE A 98 -2.91 23.87 -20.06
CA PHE A 98 -2.78 22.78 -19.09
C PHE A 98 -2.72 21.39 -19.75
N ARG A 99 -3.37 21.21 -20.90
CA ARG A 99 -3.32 19.95 -21.65
C ARG A 99 -2.01 19.71 -22.38
N THR A 100 -1.33 20.79 -22.80
CA THR A 100 -0.18 20.70 -23.72
C THR A 100 1.18 20.98 -23.09
N ALA A 101 1.24 21.61 -21.91
CA ALA A 101 2.49 21.88 -21.21
C ALA A 101 3.21 20.57 -20.83
N GLU A 102 4.53 20.51 -21.04
CA GLU A 102 5.30 19.29 -20.75
C GLU A 102 5.23 18.81 -19.30
N PRO A 103 5.26 19.68 -18.26
CA PRO A 103 5.08 19.23 -16.89
C PRO A 103 3.69 18.59 -16.65
N SER A 104 2.66 19.14 -17.28
CA SER A 104 1.31 18.58 -17.21
C SER A 104 1.23 17.21 -17.86
N LYS A 105 1.82 17.04 -19.03
CA LYS A 105 1.87 15.75 -19.72
C LYS A 105 2.57 14.68 -18.89
N ALA A 106 3.68 15.00 -18.25
CA ALA A 106 4.41 14.07 -17.39
C ALA A 106 3.54 13.59 -16.21
N ALA A 107 2.91 14.53 -15.49
CA ALA A 107 2.02 14.21 -14.37
C ALA A 107 0.82 13.37 -14.79
N LEU A 108 0.19 13.72 -15.91
CA LEU A 108 -0.95 12.98 -16.47
C LEU A 108 -0.56 11.58 -16.95
N ASN A 109 0.64 11.42 -17.51
CA ASN A 109 1.13 10.11 -17.92
C ASN A 109 1.40 9.20 -16.72
N ASP A 110 1.91 9.72 -15.61
CA ASP A 110 2.08 8.95 -14.36
C ASP A 110 0.75 8.47 -13.82
N LEU A 111 -0.27 9.34 -13.78
CA LEU A 111 -1.61 8.97 -13.35
C LEU A 111 -2.21 7.90 -14.29
N ARG A 112 -2.14 8.09 -15.60
CA ARG A 112 -2.68 7.12 -16.56
C ARG A 112 -2.01 5.76 -16.46
N ARG A 113 -0.71 5.72 -16.19
CA ARG A 113 0.01 4.46 -15.98
C ARG A 113 -0.47 3.75 -14.73
N ALA A 114 -0.67 4.47 -13.63
CA ALA A 114 -1.20 3.90 -12.39
C ALA A 114 -2.64 3.37 -12.60
N GLN A 115 -3.47 4.12 -13.33
CA GLN A 115 -4.83 3.70 -13.69
C GLN A 115 -4.84 2.46 -14.59
N ALA A 116 -3.95 2.39 -15.58
CA ALA A 116 -3.85 1.22 -16.46
C ALA A 116 -3.45 -0.04 -15.68
N GLU A 117 -2.54 0.08 -14.72
CA GLU A 117 -2.17 -1.02 -13.83
C GLU A 117 -3.34 -1.47 -12.96
N ALA A 118 -4.11 -0.52 -12.44
CA ALA A 118 -5.32 -0.80 -11.67
C ALA A 118 -6.39 -1.51 -12.52
N GLU A 119 -6.56 -1.10 -13.76
CA GLU A 119 -7.47 -1.76 -14.72
C GLU A 119 -7.12 -3.23 -14.89
N VAL A 120 -5.85 -3.54 -15.16
CA VAL A 120 -5.40 -4.92 -15.37
C VAL A 120 -5.55 -5.80 -14.12
N ARG A 121 -5.42 -5.20 -12.92
CA ARG A 121 -5.45 -5.98 -11.67
C ARG A 121 -6.84 -6.16 -11.08
N CYS A 122 -7.75 -5.23 -11.36
CA CYS A 122 -9.01 -5.15 -10.63
C CYS A 122 -10.24 -5.44 -11.50
N PHE A 123 -10.10 -5.38 -12.84
CA PHE A 123 -11.18 -5.62 -13.78
C PHE A 123 -10.88 -6.76 -14.73
#